data_1d67434e3839c66ad4584562b93f44b2
#
_entry.id   1d67434e3839c66ad4584562b93f44b2
#
_cell.length_a   1.000
_cell.length_b   1.000
_cell.length_c   1.000
_cell.angle_alpha   90.00
_cell.angle_beta   90.00
_cell.angle_gamma   90.00
#
_symmetry.space_group_name_H-M   'P 1'
#
loop_
_entity.id
_entity.type
_entity.pdbx_description
1 polymer ?
#
loop_
_entity_poly.entity_id
_entity_poly.type
_entity_poly.pdbx_seq_one_letter_code
_entity_poly.pdbx_strand_id
1 'polypeptide(L)'
;EFKADDGFTASPALRDGRVYVGDSFGKFYCVDGKTGELVWSFETEAEISSSANFHNDRVVFGSQDAVLYCLDAESGRVVWKYESQDQIRCFPTVVGDRCFVAGCDGRLHVVDLTDGTLAAEVDLGAPTGSTPAVVGSMAYVGTEGNAFHGIDWKRAEIVWTYENPQRQFPFRSSAAATETIVVVGARDKLVHALDAKTGKPVWSFTTRGKVDSSPVIVASRLFVGSDDGRLYALDIHTGKETWRFELGGSVLASPAVAAGRLVIGNDNGDLYCFGAQ
;
A
#
# COMPACT_ATOMS: atom_id res chain seq x y z
N GLU A 1 -4.25 25.27 -7.87
CA GLU A 1 -5.04 24.65 -6.79
C GLU A 1 -6.24 23.97 -7.41
N PHE A 2 -6.52 22.71 -7.04
CA PHE A 2 -7.73 21.99 -7.41
C PHE A 2 -8.58 21.77 -6.14
N LYS A 3 -9.88 21.99 -6.23
CA LYS A 3 -10.84 21.73 -5.16
C LYS A 3 -11.82 20.68 -5.63
N ALA A 4 -11.92 19.58 -4.88
CA ALA A 4 -12.96 18.58 -5.04
C ALA A 4 -14.20 18.95 -4.21
N ASP A 5 -15.27 18.22 -4.43
CA ASP A 5 -16.53 18.40 -3.69
C ASP A 5 -16.43 17.87 -2.26
N ASP A 6 -15.48 16.93 -2.00
CA ASP A 6 -15.24 16.35 -0.68
C ASP A 6 -13.76 16.08 -0.40
N GLY A 7 -13.48 15.51 0.81
CA GLY A 7 -12.15 15.21 1.29
C GLY A 7 -11.47 14.03 0.57
N PHE A 8 -10.15 14.03 0.60
CA PHE A 8 -9.32 12.97 0.06
C PHE A 8 -8.75 12.12 1.20
N THR A 9 -9.00 10.81 1.15
CA THR A 9 -8.37 9.81 2.02
C THR A 9 -7.30 9.02 1.27
N ALA A 10 -7.42 8.92 -0.05
CA ALA A 10 -6.45 8.31 -0.94
C ALA A 10 -5.19 9.17 -1.14
N SER A 11 -4.03 8.53 -1.31
CA SER A 11 -2.83 9.24 -1.77
C SER A 11 -2.91 9.53 -3.27
N PRO A 12 -2.54 10.74 -3.73
CA PRO A 12 -2.53 11.05 -5.14
C PRO A 12 -1.44 10.27 -5.87
N ALA A 13 -1.75 9.80 -7.07
CA ALA A 13 -0.80 9.20 -8.01
C ALA A 13 -0.45 10.20 -9.11
N LEU A 14 0.84 10.25 -9.49
CA LEU A 14 1.34 11.18 -10.51
C LEU A 14 1.89 10.40 -11.70
N ARG A 15 1.41 10.74 -12.91
CA ARG A 15 1.94 10.21 -14.15
C ARG A 15 1.78 11.20 -15.30
N ASP A 16 2.84 11.36 -16.09
CA ASP A 16 2.87 12.20 -17.32
C ASP A 16 2.33 13.62 -17.10
N GLY A 17 2.66 14.21 -15.91
CA GLY A 17 2.23 15.55 -15.52
C GLY A 17 0.77 15.66 -15.07
N ARG A 18 0.05 14.56 -14.95
CA ARG A 18 -1.33 14.48 -14.44
C ARG A 18 -1.35 13.88 -13.04
N VAL A 19 -2.26 14.35 -12.22
CA VAL A 19 -2.54 13.86 -10.86
C VAL A 19 -3.86 13.09 -10.88
N TYR A 20 -3.86 11.90 -10.31
CA TYR A 20 -5.01 11.00 -10.22
C TYR A 20 -5.33 10.76 -8.76
N VAL A 21 -6.58 10.98 -8.32
CA VAL A 21 -6.97 10.83 -6.92
C VAL A 21 -8.48 10.58 -6.80
N GLY A 22 -8.87 9.72 -5.86
CA GLY A 22 -10.26 9.48 -5.49
C GLY A 22 -10.64 10.24 -4.23
N ASP A 23 -11.92 10.65 -4.11
CA ASP A 23 -12.49 11.30 -2.94
C ASP A 23 -13.37 10.36 -2.10
N SER A 24 -13.84 10.88 -0.96
CA SER A 24 -14.68 10.13 -0.02
C SER A 24 -16.13 9.92 -0.50
N PHE A 25 -16.57 10.59 -1.58
CA PHE A 25 -17.88 10.38 -2.19
C PHE A 25 -17.86 9.43 -3.40
N GLY A 26 -16.68 8.90 -3.76
CA GLY A 26 -16.56 7.93 -4.85
C GLY A 26 -16.28 8.58 -6.21
N LYS A 27 -15.82 9.82 -6.22
CA LYS A 27 -15.42 10.47 -7.46
C LYS A 27 -13.91 10.42 -7.65
N PHE A 28 -13.50 9.92 -8.79
CA PHE A 28 -12.10 9.80 -9.20
C PHE A 28 -11.76 10.91 -10.19
N TYR A 29 -10.67 11.63 -9.95
CA TYR A 29 -10.28 12.80 -10.70
C TYR A 29 -8.96 12.58 -11.43
N CYS A 30 -8.85 13.08 -12.65
CA CYS A 30 -7.62 13.35 -13.35
C CYS A 30 -7.47 14.85 -13.52
N VAL A 31 -6.39 15.41 -12.97
CA VAL A 31 -6.13 16.84 -12.91
C VAL A 31 -4.79 17.14 -13.56
N ASP A 32 -4.70 18.21 -14.33
CA ASP A 32 -3.40 18.70 -14.83
C ASP A 32 -2.53 19.18 -13.66
N GLY A 33 -1.36 18.56 -13.49
CA GLY A 33 -0.49 18.81 -12.34
C GLY A 33 0.18 20.21 -12.35
N LYS A 34 0.16 20.93 -13.47
CA LYS A 34 0.74 22.27 -13.58
C LYS A 34 -0.31 23.36 -13.37
N THR A 35 -1.48 23.21 -14.00
CA THR A 35 -2.54 24.24 -13.96
C THR A 35 -3.54 24.00 -12.83
N GLY A 36 -3.72 22.75 -12.39
CA GLY A 36 -4.75 22.35 -11.46
C GLY A 36 -6.14 22.23 -12.13
N GLU A 37 -6.23 22.26 -13.45
CA GLU A 37 -7.49 22.13 -14.18
C GLU A 37 -7.94 20.66 -14.24
N LEU A 38 -9.25 20.45 -14.10
CA LEU A 38 -9.84 19.12 -14.26
C LEU A 38 -9.73 18.67 -15.73
N VAL A 39 -9.11 17.53 -15.96
CA VAL A 39 -9.03 16.88 -17.28
C VAL A 39 -10.26 16.02 -17.52
N TRP A 40 -10.55 15.13 -16.58
CA TRP A 40 -11.76 14.30 -16.55
C TRP A 40 -12.06 13.82 -15.12
N SER A 41 -13.28 13.37 -14.89
CA SER A 41 -13.66 12.68 -13.67
C SER A 41 -14.53 11.45 -13.98
N PHE A 42 -14.53 10.49 -13.04
CA PHE A 42 -15.32 9.26 -13.11
C PHE A 42 -15.99 9.02 -11.76
N GLU A 43 -17.21 8.51 -11.74
CA GLU A 43 -17.98 8.26 -10.51
C GLU A 43 -18.11 6.74 -10.25
N THR A 44 -17.86 6.34 -9.03
CA THR A 44 -18.12 5.00 -8.45
C THR A 44 -19.29 5.08 -7.49
N GLU A 45 -19.75 3.95 -6.96
CA GLU A 45 -20.92 3.92 -6.07
C GLU A 45 -20.57 4.11 -4.59
N ALA A 46 -19.26 4.16 -4.24
CA ALA A 46 -18.78 4.35 -2.86
C ALA A 46 -17.39 5.00 -2.81
N GLU A 47 -16.94 5.34 -1.61
CA GLU A 47 -15.63 5.98 -1.34
C GLU A 47 -14.47 5.30 -2.07
N ILE A 48 -13.54 6.12 -2.58
CA ILE A 48 -12.27 5.69 -3.17
C ILE A 48 -11.14 6.05 -2.19
N SER A 49 -10.84 5.15 -1.26
CA SER A 49 -9.70 5.27 -0.35
C SER A 49 -8.41 4.63 -0.93
N SER A 50 -8.54 3.87 -1.99
CA SER A 50 -7.44 3.26 -2.73
C SER A 50 -6.70 4.29 -3.57
N SER A 51 -5.37 4.35 -3.47
CA SER A 51 -4.56 5.11 -4.41
C SER A 51 -4.46 4.39 -5.75
N ALA A 52 -4.30 5.15 -6.83
CA ALA A 52 -4.21 4.57 -8.16
C ALA A 52 -2.82 4.00 -8.49
N ASN A 53 -2.77 3.02 -9.37
CA ASN A 53 -1.58 2.54 -10.04
C ASN A 53 -1.80 2.49 -11.55
N PHE A 54 -0.77 2.19 -12.33
CA PHE A 54 -0.82 2.32 -13.78
C PHE A 54 -0.28 1.07 -14.47
N HIS A 55 -0.92 0.74 -15.60
CA HIS A 55 -0.45 -0.29 -16.52
C HIS A 55 -0.62 0.22 -17.96
N ASN A 56 0.49 0.37 -18.70
CA ASN A 56 0.49 0.98 -20.03
C ASN A 56 -0.19 2.37 -20.01
N ASP A 57 -1.20 2.60 -20.82
CA ASP A 57 -2.03 3.81 -20.93
C ASP A 57 -3.27 3.79 -20.02
N ARG A 58 -3.30 2.91 -19.03
CA ARG A 58 -4.45 2.69 -18.15
C ARG A 58 -4.14 3.11 -16.71
N VAL A 59 -5.16 3.54 -15.99
CA VAL A 59 -5.16 3.78 -14.55
C VAL A 59 -6.06 2.76 -13.86
N VAL A 60 -5.57 2.19 -12.74
CA VAL A 60 -6.27 1.13 -11.98
C VAL A 60 -6.41 1.58 -10.54
N PHE A 61 -7.60 1.45 -9.97
CA PHE A 61 -7.89 1.76 -8.56
C PHE A 61 -9.06 0.92 -8.03
N GLY A 62 -9.06 0.70 -6.72
CA GLY A 62 -10.15 0.03 -6.01
C GLY A 62 -11.15 1.02 -5.44
N SER A 63 -12.39 0.59 -5.23
CA SER A 63 -13.42 1.35 -4.53
C SER A 63 -14.08 0.50 -3.44
N GLN A 64 -14.69 1.17 -2.47
CA GLN A 64 -15.46 0.50 -1.42
C GLN A 64 -16.82 -0.03 -1.92
N ASP A 65 -17.15 0.16 -3.20
CA ASP A 65 -18.25 -0.53 -3.88
C ASP A 65 -17.91 -1.97 -4.31
N ALA A 66 -16.79 -2.51 -3.83
CA ALA A 66 -16.28 -3.84 -4.15
C ALA A 66 -15.74 -4.00 -5.58
N VAL A 67 -15.47 -2.90 -6.31
CA VAL A 67 -15.02 -2.96 -7.69
C VAL A 67 -13.58 -2.43 -7.83
N LEU A 68 -12.76 -3.20 -8.58
CA LEU A 68 -11.50 -2.74 -9.14
C LEU A 68 -11.76 -2.18 -10.53
N TYR A 69 -11.50 -0.90 -10.71
CA TYR A 69 -11.69 -0.18 -11.95
C TYR A 69 -10.40 -0.06 -12.74
N CYS A 70 -10.50 -0.27 -14.04
CA CYS A 70 -9.46 0.08 -14.99
C CYS A 70 -10.01 1.04 -16.01
N LEU A 71 -9.45 2.23 -16.05
CA LEU A 71 -9.84 3.28 -16.98
C LEU A 71 -8.69 3.60 -17.93
N ASP A 72 -9.03 4.05 -19.12
CA ASP A 72 -8.10 4.71 -20.02
C ASP A 72 -7.62 6.02 -19.36
N ALA A 73 -6.31 6.18 -19.19
CA ALA A 73 -5.73 7.28 -18.43
C ALA A 73 -5.87 8.64 -19.11
N GLU A 74 -6.08 8.68 -20.43
CA GLU A 74 -6.26 9.90 -21.19
C GLU A 74 -7.71 10.42 -21.11
N SER A 75 -8.68 9.53 -21.30
CA SER A 75 -10.10 9.88 -21.46
C SER A 75 -10.98 9.59 -20.25
N GLY A 76 -10.53 8.80 -19.26
CA GLY A 76 -11.33 8.37 -18.12
C GLY A 76 -12.41 7.32 -18.47
N ARG A 77 -12.40 6.76 -19.68
CA ARG A 77 -13.37 5.74 -20.09
C ARG A 77 -13.03 4.39 -19.49
N VAL A 78 -14.07 3.65 -19.07
CA VAL A 78 -13.90 2.29 -18.54
C VAL A 78 -13.36 1.38 -19.63
N VAL A 79 -12.26 0.69 -19.30
CA VAL A 79 -11.69 -0.40 -20.12
C VAL A 79 -12.25 -1.73 -19.67
N TRP A 80 -12.19 -1.98 -18.34
CA TRP A 80 -12.81 -3.14 -17.69
C TRP A 80 -13.07 -2.86 -16.21
N LYS A 81 -13.90 -3.71 -15.60
CA LYS A 81 -14.18 -3.75 -14.17
C LYS A 81 -13.99 -5.18 -13.68
N TYR A 82 -13.52 -5.34 -12.45
CA TYR A 82 -13.47 -6.60 -11.74
C TYR A 82 -14.23 -6.46 -10.42
N GLU A 83 -15.20 -7.32 -10.16
CA GLU A 83 -16.01 -7.30 -8.94
C GLU A 83 -15.44 -8.32 -7.93
N SER A 84 -15.09 -7.84 -6.71
CA SER A 84 -14.78 -8.67 -5.55
C SER A 84 -16.04 -8.91 -4.72
N GLN A 85 -15.92 -9.67 -3.60
CA GLN A 85 -17.08 -9.97 -2.75
C GLN A 85 -17.33 -8.91 -1.67
N ASP A 86 -16.34 -8.01 -1.41
CA ASP A 86 -16.44 -6.93 -0.41
C ASP A 86 -15.47 -5.79 -0.80
N GLN A 87 -15.47 -4.72 -0.02
CA GLN A 87 -14.75 -3.47 -0.25
C GLN A 87 -13.27 -3.68 -0.58
N ILE A 88 -12.77 -2.95 -1.59
CA ILE A 88 -11.35 -2.88 -1.95
C ILE A 88 -10.77 -1.57 -1.39
N ARG A 89 -10.09 -1.66 -0.25
CA ARG A 89 -9.46 -0.51 0.42
C ARG A 89 -7.96 -0.43 0.19
N CYS A 90 -7.32 -1.53 -0.17
CA CYS A 90 -5.90 -1.57 -0.47
C CYS A 90 -5.60 -0.89 -1.81
N PHE A 91 -4.33 -0.52 -2.02
CA PHE A 91 -3.86 -0.03 -3.31
C PHE A 91 -3.59 -1.20 -4.25
N PRO A 92 -3.91 -1.11 -5.54
CA PRO A 92 -3.58 -2.15 -6.49
C PRO A 92 -2.05 -2.20 -6.69
N THR A 93 -1.44 -3.36 -6.46
CA THR A 93 -0.03 -3.59 -6.81
C THR A 93 0.05 -4.14 -8.22
N VAL A 94 0.81 -3.47 -9.08
CA VAL A 94 0.97 -3.85 -10.49
C VAL A 94 2.35 -4.46 -10.73
N VAL A 95 2.39 -5.70 -11.23
CA VAL A 95 3.63 -6.40 -11.61
C VAL A 95 3.43 -7.09 -12.95
N GLY A 96 4.10 -6.60 -13.99
CA GLY A 96 3.85 -7.02 -15.39
C GLY A 96 2.39 -6.80 -15.76
N ASP A 97 1.74 -7.84 -16.27
CA ASP A 97 0.31 -7.81 -16.65
C ASP A 97 -0.62 -8.30 -15.52
N ARG A 98 -0.19 -8.23 -14.26
CA ARG A 98 -0.98 -8.67 -13.10
C ARG A 98 -1.19 -7.53 -12.12
N CYS A 99 -2.43 -7.44 -11.64
CA CYS A 99 -2.83 -6.58 -10.53
C CYS A 99 -3.14 -7.44 -9.31
N PHE A 100 -2.58 -7.05 -8.18
CA PHE A 100 -2.79 -7.71 -6.89
C PHE A 100 -3.59 -6.77 -6.00
N VAL A 101 -4.76 -7.22 -5.56
CA VAL A 101 -5.59 -6.53 -4.57
C VAL A 101 -6.02 -7.51 -3.48
N ALA A 102 -6.13 -6.99 -2.26
CA ALA A 102 -6.63 -7.76 -1.13
C ALA A 102 -7.74 -6.95 -0.45
N GLY A 103 -8.82 -7.60 -0.08
CA GLY A 103 -10.05 -6.90 0.31
C GLY A 103 -10.56 -7.24 1.71
N CYS A 104 -11.67 -6.60 2.06
CA CYS A 104 -12.42 -6.93 3.27
C CYS A 104 -13.08 -8.32 3.20
N ASP A 105 -13.16 -8.93 2.02
CA ASP A 105 -13.59 -10.32 1.81
C ASP A 105 -12.58 -11.38 2.31
N GLY A 106 -11.42 -10.93 2.80
CA GLY A 106 -10.38 -11.81 3.33
C GLY A 106 -9.62 -12.58 2.27
N ARG A 107 -9.55 -12.09 1.04
CA ARG A 107 -8.91 -12.75 -0.10
C ARG A 107 -7.86 -11.87 -0.77
N LEU A 108 -6.84 -12.54 -1.31
CA LEU A 108 -5.93 -11.94 -2.29
C LEU A 108 -6.44 -12.30 -3.69
N HIS A 109 -6.75 -11.30 -4.50
CA HIS A 109 -7.13 -11.46 -5.90
C HIS A 109 -5.97 -11.06 -6.79
N VAL A 110 -5.68 -11.89 -7.78
CA VAL A 110 -4.72 -11.61 -8.86
C VAL A 110 -5.50 -11.46 -10.15
N VAL A 111 -5.58 -10.24 -10.66
CA VAL A 111 -6.39 -9.89 -11.84
C VAL A 111 -5.48 -9.66 -13.03
N ASP A 112 -5.85 -10.18 -14.20
CA ASP A 112 -5.18 -9.91 -15.46
C ASP A 112 -5.49 -8.48 -15.92
N LEU A 113 -4.46 -7.66 -16.10
CA LEU A 113 -4.59 -6.26 -16.47
C LEU A 113 -4.98 -6.06 -17.95
N THR A 114 -4.90 -7.11 -18.77
CA THR A 114 -5.27 -7.01 -20.18
C THR A 114 -6.77 -6.95 -20.40
N ASP A 115 -7.53 -7.71 -19.61
CA ASP A 115 -8.98 -7.90 -19.78
C ASP A 115 -9.80 -7.85 -18.50
N GLY A 116 -9.18 -7.74 -17.32
CA GLY A 116 -9.84 -7.69 -16.02
C GLY A 116 -10.30 -9.04 -15.49
N THR A 117 -9.86 -10.16 -16.06
CA THR A 117 -10.25 -11.51 -15.59
C THR A 117 -9.45 -11.92 -14.35
N LEU A 118 -10.07 -12.73 -13.48
CA LEU A 118 -9.40 -13.31 -12.32
C LEU A 118 -8.40 -14.38 -12.77
N ALA A 119 -7.12 -14.18 -12.46
CA ALA A 119 -6.03 -15.11 -12.77
C ALA A 119 -5.75 -16.08 -11.60
N ALA A 120 -5.87 -15.60 -10.35
CA ALA A 120 -5.71 -16.43 -9.14
C ALA A 120 -6.42 -15.77 -7.96
N GLU A 121 -6.82 -16.59 -6.99
CA GLU A 121 -7.42 -16.15 -5.73
C GLU A 121 -6.87 -16.99 -4.58
N VAL A 122 -6.58 -16.35 -3.44
CA VAL A 122 -6.10 -17.03 -2.23
C VAL A 122 -6.89 -16.55 -1.03
N ASP A 123 -7.46 -17.47 -0.27
CA ASP A 123 -8.13 -17.19 1.01
C ASP A 123 -7.07 -16.86 2.08
N LEU A 124 -7.17 -15.70 2.69
CA LEU A 124 -6.26 -15.20 3.75
C LEU A 124 -6.79 -15.52 5.16
N GLY A 125 -8.01 -16.03 5.27
CA GLY A 125 -8.64 -16.37 6.54
C GLY A 125 -9.15 -15.19 7.37
N ALA A 126 -8.84 -13.94 6.95
CA ALA A 126 -9.32 -12.73 7.62
C ALA A 126 -9.24 -11.51 6.69
N PRO A 127 -10.08 -10.48 6.92
CA PRO A 127 -10.05 -9.23 6.17
C PRO A 127 -8.69 -8.54 6.20
N THR A 128 -8.40 -7.75 5.17
CA THR A 128 -7.22 -6.89 5.13
C THR A 128 -7.50 -5.58 4.40
N GLY A 129 -6.85 -4.52 4.84
CA GLY A 129 -6.72 -3.26 4.12
C GLY A 129 -5.27 -2.98 3.69
N SER A 130 -4.34 -3.92 3.95
CA SER A 130 -2.94 -3.75 3.55
C SER A 130 -2.76 -4.04 2.06
N THR A 131 -1.88 -3.25 1.43
CA THR A 131 -1.51 -3.46 0.02
C THR A 131 -0.56 -4.64 -0.10
N PRO A 132 -0.83 -5.61 -0.99
CA PRO A 132 0.08 -6.72 -1.23
C PRO A 132 1.45 -6.24 -1.74
N ALA A 133 2.54 -6.66 -1.11
CA ALA A 133 3.89 -6.49 -1.66
C ALA A 133 4.24 -7.72 -2.50
N VAL A 134 4.78 -7.51 -3.72
CA VAL A 134 5.04 -8.62 -4.65
C VAL A 134 6.49 -8.59 -5.13
N VAL A 135 7.18 -9.73 -4.99
CA VAL A 135 8.53 -9.93 -5.51
C VAL A 135 8.61 -11.31 -6.19
N GLY A 136 8.81 -11.30 -7.50
CA GLY A 136 8.83 -12.54 -8.30
C GLY A 136 7.50 -13.29 -8.25
N SER A 137 7.50 -14.53 -7.73
CA SER A 137 6.28 -15.32 -7.53
C SER A 137 5.67 -15.19 -6.13
N MET A 138 6.29 -14.42 -5.26
CA MET A 138 5.82 -14.26 -3.88
C MET A 138 5.05 -12.96 -3.69
N ALA A 139 3.88 -13.05 -3.06
CA ALA A 139 3.11 -11.94 -2.52
C ALA A 139 3.09 -11.99 -0.99
N TYR A 140 3.13 -10.83 -0.34
CA TYR A 140 3.17 -10.69 1.11
C TYR A 140 2.04 -9.80 1.57
N VAL A 141 1.20 -10.30 2.50
CA VAL A 141 -0.02 -9.62 2.96
C VAL A 141 -0.21 -9.81 4.45
N GLY A 142 -0.47 -8.72 5.16
CA GLY A 142 -0.91 -8.74 6.55
C GLY A 142 -2.42 -8.75 6.67
N THR A 143 -2.97 -9.30 7.76
CA THR A 143 -4.42 -9.38 7.99
C THR A 143 -4.84 -8.78 9.34
N GLU A 144 -6.12 -8.47 9.46
CA GLU A 144 -6.75 -8.09 10.73
C GLU A 144 -6.82 -9.29 11.71
N GLY A 145 -6.68 -10.53 11.21
CA GLY A 145 -6.63 -11.77 11.98
C GLY A 145 -5.28 -12.05 12.64
N ASN A 146 -4.38 -11.07 12.74
CA ASN A 146 -3.06 -11.16 13.37
C ASN A 146 -2.04 -12.03 12.61
N ALA A 147 -2.35 -12.43 11.39
CA ALA A 147 -1.49 -13.23 10.53
C ALA A 147 -0.82 -12.38 9.45
N PHE A 148 0.41 -12.73 9.10
CA PHE A 148 1.14 -12.19 7.96
C PHE A 148 1.57 -13.36 7.06
N HIS A 149 1.17 -13.33 5.79
CA HIS A 149 1.32 -14.43 4.86
C HIS A 149 2.37 -14.18 3.79
N GLY A 150 3.16 -15.20 3.47
CA GLY A 150 3.90 -15.31 2.23
C GLY A 150 3.20 -16.31 1.30
N ILE A 151 2.86 -15.86 0.11
CA ILE A 151 1.95 -16.51 -0.83
C ILE A 151 2.69 -16.73 -2.15
N ASP A 152 2.73 -17.95 -2.66
CA ASP A 152 3.07 -18.20 -4.06
C ASP A 152 1.81 -17.94 -4.89
N TRP A 153 1.71 -16.75 -5.48
CA TRP A 153 0.52 -16.33 -6.21
C TRP A 153 0.32 -17.09 -7.52
N LYS A 154 1.39 -17.68 -8.11
CA LYS A 154 1.26 -18.52 -9.32
C LYS A 154 0.64 -19.88 -9.02
N ARG A 155 0.87 -20.40 -7.81
CA ARG A 155 0.31 -21.67 -7.33
C ARG A 155 -0.98 -21.47 -6.56
N ALA A 156 -1.34 -20.22 -6.26
CA ALA A 156 -2.45 -19.82 -5.41
C ALA A 156 -2.40 -20.49 -4.01
N GLU A 157 -1.21 -20.51 -3.38
CA GLU A 157 -0.98 -21.21 -2.13
C GLU A 157 -0.30 -20.28 -1.11
N ILE A 158 -0.74 -20.34 0.16
CA ILE A 158 0.01 -19.78 1.29
C ILE A 158 1.21 -20.70 1.56
N VAL A 159 2.43 -20.20 1.34
CA VAL A 159 3.67 -20.96 1.54
C VAL A 159 4.05 -20.96 3.02
N TRP A 160 3.84 -19.83 3.69
CA TRP A 160 4.09 -19.69 5.12
C TRP A 160 3.17 -18.63 5.74
N THR A 161 2.95 -18.79 7.04
CA THR A 161 2.21 -17.83 7.87
C THR A 161 3.08 -17.48 9.07
N TYR A 162 3.16 -16.18 9.38
CA TYR A 162 3.79 -15.66 10.58
C TYR A 162 2.73 -15.02 11.48
N GLU A 163 2.76 -15.39 12.75
CA GLU A 163 2.04 -14.76 13.84
C GLU A 163 3.02 -14.42 14.94
N ASN A 164 2.92 -13.25 15.56
CA ASN A 164 3.78 -12.95 16.70
C ASN A 164 3.32 -13.78 17.92
N PRO A 165 4.13 -14.76 18.41
CA PRO A 165 3.70 -15.66 19.48
C PRO A 165 3.50 -14.97 20.83
N GLN A 166 4.05 -13.76 21.01
CA GLN A 166 3.98 -13.02 22.27
C GLN A 166 2.89 -11.94 22.26
N ARG A 167 2.52 -11.46 21.06
CA ARG A 167 1.60 -10.33 20.90
C ARG A 167 0.76 -10.53 19.66
N GLN A 168 -0.49 -10.91 19.83
CA GLN A 168 -1.43 -11.10 18.73
C GLN A 168 -2.14 -9.79 18.40
N PHE A 169 -1.61 -9.06 17.42
CA PHE A 169 -2.14 -7.80 16.92
C PHE A 169 -2.15 -7.77 15.39
N PRO A 170 -3.12 -7.05 14.80
CA PRO A 170 -3.22 -6.92 13.35
C PRO A 170 -1.98 -6.35 12.67
N PHE A 171 -1.72 -6.85 11.45
CA PHE A 171 -0.76 -6.28 10.51
C PHE A 171 -1.49 -5.38 9.52
N ARG A 172 -1.60 -4.08 9.84
CA ARG A 172 -2.27 -3.09 8.98
C ARG A 172 -1.33 -2.38 8.02
N SER A 173 -0.05 -2.33 8.34
CA SER A 173 0.99 -1.83 7.46
C SER A 173 1.08 -2.70 6.21
N SER A 174 1.24 -2.08 5.04
CA SER A 174 1.70 -2.82 3.86
C SER A 174 3.17 -3.16 4.04
N ALA A 175 3.61 -4.26 3.46
CA ALA A 175 5.00 -4.70 3.61
C ALA A 175 5.92 -4.03 2.58
N ALA A 176 7.21 -3.94 2.91
CA ALA A 176 8.28 -3.73 1.94
C ALA A 176 9.10 -5.02 1.82
N ALA A 177 9.35 -5.48 0.60
CA ALA A 177 10.00 -6.76 0.37
C ALA A 177 11.16 -6.68 -0.63
N THR A 178 12.14 -7.54 -0.41
CA THR A 178 13.20 -7.90 -1.37
C THR A 178 13.16 -9.41 -1.63
N GLU A 179 14.06 -9.95 -2.41
CA GLU A 179 14.17 -11.41 -2.64
C GLU A 179 14.51 -12.20 -1.37
N THR A 180 15.07 -11.58 -0.35
CA THR A 180 15.59 -12.24 0.85
C THR A 180 14.90 -11.86 2.15
N ILE A 181 14.35 -10.65 2.23
CA ILE A 181 13.75 -10.14 3.47
C ILE A 181 12.45 -9.40 3.16
N VAL A 182 11.45 -9.59 3.99
CA VAL A 182 10.22 -8.82 4.00
C VAL A 182 10.06 -8.13 5.36
N VAL A 183 9.69 -6.85 5.33
CA VAL A 183 9.54 -6.03 6.54
C VAL A 183 8.14 -5.45 6.60
N VAL A 184 7.51 -5.53 7.77
CA VAL A 184 6.15 -5.07 8.01
C VAL A 184 6.05 -4.43 9.39
N GLY A 185 5.26 -3.37 9.50
CA GLY A 185 4.86 -2.78 10.77
C GLY A 185 3.63 -3.49 11.35
N ALA A 186 3.48 -3.48 12.68
CA ALA A 186 2.31 -4.04 13.32
C ALA A 186 1.82 -3.21 14.51
N ARG A 187 0.59 -3.47 14.93
CA ARG A 187 -0.02 -2.79 16.07
C ARG A 187 0.50 -3.26 17.43
N ASP A 188 1.34 -4.28 17.46
CA ASP A 188 2.09 -4.72 18.64
C ASP A 188 3.28 -3.81 18.99
N LYS A 189 3.45 -2.69 18.26
CA LYS A 189 4.53 -1.70 18.37
C LYS A 189 5.87 -2.22 17.89
N LEU A 190 5.87 -3.19 17.00
CA LEU A 190 7.09 -3.72 16.39
C LEU A 190 7.11 -3.48 14.88
N VAL A 191 8.32 -3.33 14.38
CA VAL A 191 8.66 -3.56 12.98
C VAL A 191 9.26 -4.95 12.91
N HIS A 192 8.66 -5.83 12.14
CA HIS A 192 9.09 -7.22 11.98
C HIS A 192 9.82 -7.38 10.65
N ALA A 193 10.96 -8.03 10.68
CA ALA A 193 11.64 -8.50 9.48
C ALA A 193 11.68 -10.01 9.47
N LEU A 194 11.23 -10.58 8.38
CA LEU A 194 11.10 -12.01 8.16
C LEU A 194 11.93 -12.43 6.95
N ASP A 195 12.45 -13.63 6.96
CA ASP A 195 13.00 -14.27 5.77
C ASP A 195 11.89 -14.43 4.72
N ALA A 196 12.11 -13.87 3.53
CA ALA A 196 11.09 -13.78 2.50
C ALA A 196 10.58 -15.15 2.01
N LYS A 197 11.42 -16.20 2.08
CA LYS A 197 11.07 -17.54 1.59
C LYS A 197 10.41 -18.42 2.64
N THR A 198 10.75 -18.22 3.92
CA THR A 198 10.36 -19.14 4.99
C THR A 198 9.46 -18.52 6.05
N GLY A 199 9.31 -17.19 6.07
CA GLY A 199 8.56 -16.47 7.09
C GLY A 199 9.21 -16.48 8.48
N LYS A 200 10.43 -17.00 8.61
CA LYS A 200 11.14 -17.04 9.90
C LYS A 200 11.58 -15.63 10.30
N PRO A 201 11.40 -15.24 11.58
CA PRO A 201 11.90 -13.97 12.08
C PRO A 201 13.42 -13.82 11.90
N VAL A 202 13.84 -12.67 11.34
CA VAL A 202 15.26 -12.29 11.20
C VAL A 202 15.62 -11.30 12.29
N TRP A 203 14.85 -10.26 12.44
CA TRP A 203 14.96 -9.26 13.51
C TRP A 203 13.62 -8.59 13.78
N SER A 204 13.51 -7.93 14.93
CA SER A 204 12.43 -7.01 15.23
C SER A 204 12.97 -5.74 15.87
N PHE A 205 12.31 -4.62 15.60
CA PHE A 205 12.61 -3.31 16.18
C PHE A 205 11.40 -2.79 16.93
N THR A 206 11.62 -2.34 18.19
CA THR A 206 10.53 -1.86 19.05
C THR A 206 10.39 -0.35 18.95
N THR A 207 9.19 0.11 18.59
CA THR A 207 8.74 1.50 18.67
C THR A 207 7.96 1.74 19.98
N ARG A 208 7.58 3.00 20.25
CA ARG A 208 6.73 3.32 21.42
C ARG A 208 5.25 3.36 21.11
N GLY A 209 4.86 3.43 19.81
CA GLY A 209 3.50 3.45 19.30
C GLY A 209 3.25 2.30 18.32
N LYS A 210 2.03 2.17 17.83
CA LYS A 210 1.68 1.26 16.74
C LYS A 210 2.44 1.62 15.47
N VAL A 211 2.60 0.67 14.56
CA VAL A 211 3.26 0.88 13.27
C VAL A 211 2.27 0.54 12.15
N ASP A 212 1.37 1.48 11.86
CA ASP A 212 0.43 1.39 10.75
C ASP A 212 1.03 1.98 9.45
N SER A 213 2.06 2.83 9.56
CA SER A 213 2.86 3.33 8.44
C SER A 213 3.55 2.19 7.69
N SER A 214 3.44 2.17 6.37
CA SER A 214 4.09 1.15 5.53
C SER A 214 5.57 1.49 5.33
N PRO A 215 6.49 0.57 5.60
CA PRO A 215 7.92 0.80 5.44
C PRO A 215 8.30 0.97 3.96
N VAL A 216 9.37 1.73 3.71
CA VAL A 216 10.00 1.89 2.39
C VAL A 216 11.47 1.50 2.48
N ILE A 217 11.89 0.61 1.58
CA ILE A 217 13.29 0.17 1.46
C ILE A 217 13.99 1.04 0.42
N VAL A 218 15.13 1.65 0.81
CA VAL A 218 16.02 2.40 -0.08
C VAL A 218 17.45 1.90 0.12
N ALA A 219 17.95 1.13 -0.81
CA ALA A 219 19.24 0.42 -0.73
C ALA A 219 19.31 -0.45 0.55
N SER A 220 20.24 -0.17 1.47
CA SER A 220 20.39 -0.87 2.75
C SER A 220 19.59 -0.28 3.91
N ARG A 221 18.75 0.73 3.67
CA ARG A 221 17.96 1.42 4.69
C ARG A 221 16.49 1.15 4.55
N LEU A 222 15.83 1.03 5.68
CA LEU A 222 14.39 0.98 5.81
C LEU A 222 13.92 2.28 6.47
N PHE A 223 12.90 2.94 5.93
CA PHE A 223 12.24 4.09 6.55
C PHE A 223 10.81 3.72 6.93
N VAL A 224 10.38 4.05 8.15
CA VAL A 224 9.04 3.73 8.65
C VAL A 224 8.59 4.75 9.70
N GLY A 225 7.34 5.18 9.60
CA GLY A 225 6.69 6.02 10.61
C GLY A 225 6.10 5.17 11.76
N SER A 226 5.84 5.81 12.88
CA SER A 226 5.17 5.19 14.02
C SER A 226 4.20 6.17 14.68
N ASP A 227 3.16 5.64 15.29
CA ASP A 227 2.17 6.37 16.08
C ASP A 227 2.79 7.08 17.32
N ASP A 228 4.08 6.83 17.60
CA ASP A 228 4.84 7.56 18.62
C ASP A 228 5.39 8.91 18.14
N GLY A 229 5.01 9.35 16.96
CA GLY A 229 5.40 10.65 16.39
C GLY A 229 6.77 10.67 15.72
N ARG A 230 7.34 9.53 15.37
CA ARG A 230 8.69 9.41 14.85
C ARG A 230 8.75 8.76 13.47
N LEU A 231 9.68 9.25 12.67
CA LEU A 231 10.19 8.55 11.49
C LEU A 231 11.51 7.89 11.87
N TYR A 232 11.59 6.60 11.65
CA TYR A 232 12.78 5.79 11.91
C TYR A 232 13.48 5.39 10.62
N ALA A 233 14.81 5.41 10.63
CA ALA A 233 15.65 4.78 9.62
C ALA A 233 16.40 3.61 10.25
N LEU A 234 16.19 2.41 9.72
CA LEU A 234 16.81 1.18 10.21
C LEU A 234 17.71 0.59 9.12
N ASP A 235 18.77 -0.08 9.54
CA ASP A 235 19.54 -0.95 8.65
C ASP A 235 18.72 -2.20 8.34
N ILE A 236 18.49 -2.50 7.06
CA ILE A 236 17.58 -3.57 6.63
C ILE A 236 18.04 -4.98 7.07
N HIS A 237 19.35 -5.20 7.21
CA HIS A 237 19.90 -6.53 7.52
C HIS A 237 19.93 -6.81 9.02
N THR A 238 20.09 -5.77 9.83
CA THR A 238 20.30 -5.93 11.28
C THR A 238 19.16 -5.39 12.14
N GLY A 239 18.25 -4.60 11.56
CA GLY A 239 17.19 -3.90 12.28
C GLY A 239 17.70 -2.79 13.21
N LYS A 240 19.00 -2.46 13.20
CA LYS A 240 19.55 -1.41 14.03
C LYS A 240 19.09 -0.03 13.54
N GLU A 241 18.67 0.80 14.50
CA GLU A 241 18.39 2.20 14.23
C GLU A 241 19.67 2.93 13.77
N THR A 242 19.60 3.57 12.61
CA THR A 242 20.69 4.38 12.06
C THR A 242 20.40 5.87 12.18
N TRP A 243 19.10 6.23 12.21
CA TRP A 243 18.65 7.59 12.37
C TRP A 243 17.18 7.62 12.76
N ARG A 244 16.74 8.68 13.42
CA ARG A 244 15.32 8.99 13.65
C ARG A 244 15.08 10.49 13.66
N PHE A 245 13.83 10.87 13.42
CA PHE A 245 13.36 12.25 13.51
C PHE A 245 12.00 12.32 14.21
N GLU A 246 11.82 13.30 15.09
CA GLU A 246 10.55 13.55 15.77
C GLU A 246 9.69 14.48 14.92
N LEU A 247 8.54 13.99 14.46
CA LEU A 247 7.60 14.73 13.61
C LEU A 247 6.50 15.44 14.42
N GLY A 248 6.38 15.15 15.73
CA GLY A 248 5.52 15.86 16.66
C GLY A 248 4.06 15.43 16.72
N GLY A 249 3.58 14.63 15.78
CA GLY A 249 2.23 14.02 15.77
C GLY A 249 2.33 12.56 15.37
N SER A 250 1.25 11.77 15.54
CA SER A 250 1.23 10.39 15.06
C SER A 250 1.60 10.30 13.57
N VAL A 251 2.38 9.31 13.20
CA VAL A 251 2.83 9.10 11.82
C VAL A 251 2.19 7.83 11.27
N LEU A 252 0.98 7.98 10.75
CA LEU A 252 0.24 6.92 10.06
C LEU A 252 0.59 6.86 8.57
N ALA A 253 0.96 8.02 7.99
CA ALA A 253 1.36 8.11 6.60
C ALA A 253 2.60 7.28 6.31
N SER A 254 2.67 6.71 5.11
CA SER A 254 3.84 5.98 4.63
C SER A 254 4.84 6.92 3.97
N PRO A 255 6.16 6.73 4.17
CA PRO A 255 7.17 7.54 3.52
C PRO A 255 7.12 7.36 1.99
N ALA A 256 7.24 8.44 1.25
CA ALA A 256 7.47 8.43 -0.19
C ALA A 256 8.89 8.86 -0.50
N VAL A 257 9.59 8.10 -1.36
CA VAL A 257 10.99 8.39 -1.73
C VAL A 257 11.11 8.52 -3.23
N ALA A 258 11.55 9.69 -3.69
CA ALA A 258 11.82 9.97 -5.09
C ALA A 258 12.89 11.06 -5.23
N ALA A 259 13.67 11.04 -6.31
CA ALA A 259 14.65 12.07 -6.67
C ALA A 259 15.59 12.45 -5.49
N GLY A 260 16.04 11.47 -4.69
CA GLY A 260 16.92 11.70 -3.53
C GLY A 260 16.24 12.39 -2.34
N ARG A 261 14.93 12.47 -2.33
CA ARG A 261 14.13 13.05 -1.25
C ARG A 261 13.20 12.03 -0.63
N LEU A 262 12.97 12.15 0.68
CA LEU A 262 11.94 11.42 1.42
C LEU A 262 10.91 12.44 1.89
N VAL A 263 9.63 12.15 1.63
CA VAL A 263 8.50 12.98 2.04
C VAL A 263 7.58 12.15 2.93
N ILE A 264 7.08 12.73 4.02
CA ILE A 264 6.15 12.09 4.94
C ILE A 264 5.30 13.14 5.66
N GLY A 265 4.04 12.82 5.93
CA GLY A 265 3.12 13.63 6.72
C GLY A 265 2.92 13.10 8.14
N ASN A 266 2.38 13.94 9.03
CA ASN A 266 1.89 13.56 10.34
C ASN A 266 0.41 13.96 10.52
N ASP A 267 -0.22 13.53 11.61
CA ASP A 267 -1.63 13.80 11.91
C ASP A 267 -1.91 15.26 12.30
N ASN A 268 -0.87 16.07 12.54
CA ASN A 268 -1.02 17.51 12.78
C ASN A 268 -1.21 18.30 11.47
N GLY A 269 -1.12 17.64 10.31
CA GLY A 269 -1.21 18.28 9.00
C GLY A 269 0.15 18.83 8.49
N ASP A 270 1.25 18.49 9.14
CA ASP A 270 2.59 18.89 8.70
C ASP A 270 3.13 17.91 7.65
N LEU A 271 3.78 18.45 6.62
CA LEU A 271 4.48 17.69 5.59
C LEU A 271 5.97 17.96 5.67
N TYR A 272 6.76 16.92 5.86
CA TYR A 272 8.21 16.97 5.96
C TYR A 272 8.89 16.45 4.71
N CYS A 273 9.96 17.13 4.29
CA CYS A 273 10.78 16.70 3.17
C CYS A 273 12.25 16.63 3.61
N PHE A 274 12.83 15.44 3.55
CA PHE A 274 14.24 15.18 3.84
C PHE A 274 14.99 14.93 2.54
N GLY A 275 16.23 15.42 2.46
CA GLY A 275 17.11 15.23 1.32
C GLY A 275 18.57 15.29 1.75
N ALA A 276 19.48 14.70 0.95
CA ALA A 276 20.91 14.94 1.13
C ALA A 276 21.22 16.39 0.74
N GLN A 277 22.04 17.06 1.55
CA GLN A 277 22.65 18.34 1.22
C GLN A 277 23.77 18.13 0.21
#